data_52f0489960bfa6f670b5a52065836e9c
#
_entry.id   52f0489960bfa6f670b5a52065836e9c
#
_cell.length_a   1.000
_cell.length_b   1.000
_cell.length_c   1.000
_cell.angle_alpha   90.00
_cell.angle_beta   90.00
_cell.angle_gamma   90.00
#
_symmetry.space_group_name_H-M   'P 1'
#
loop_
_entity.id
_entity.type
_entity.pdbx_description
1 polymer ?
#
loop_
_entity_poly.entity_id
_entity_poly.type
_entity_poly.pdbx_seq_one_letter_code
_entity_poly.pdbx_strand_id
1 'polypeptide(L)'
;MEQIFEIKPLDVLFFRDGFPFSRGENYFARSIFPPNLSTIYGSLRTMILDYKKIDLKEWLEGKITNSILGTKENYGSLEITDFAIKVYDKFIYKPPKDLILTKNTNEIIKLDIKKENISEYSNLNNLKLEVVFHTDKKFKEKKYFISNRGLDLYLNNSQIISNEEYIIENVIVKDKRLGIKIDRQTQNVKEGCLYNIEYNKFIESDSSFIVKIKTDENLDIKNFIFRLGGDTKVAVIKKLNNNFNLPDFCKVENNTKYFYLILKTPGIFPENKFYPDFFRKNISNELIYEKNNTKIKLIGMYIDKPKVISGFDIANKKQKEIFKAVPEGSIYVCEILQGDFNNIKDDFYPKIKVNNNKVMKEGYNLIFIKGGNIQ
;
A
#
# COMPACT_ATOMS: atom_id res chain seq x y z
N MET A 1 -8.62 18.62 -8.57
CA MET A 1 -8.27 19.24 -7.27
C MET A 1 -7.76 18.17 -6.34
N GLU A 2 -6.72 18.46 -5.53
CA GLU A 2 -6.26 17.53 -4.49
C GLU A 2 -6.86 17.90 -3.14
N GLN A 3 -7.29 16.90 -2.38
CA GLN A 3 -7.94 17.05 -1.09
C GLN A 3 -7.50 15.92 -0.15
N ILE A 4 -7.37 16.22 1.14
CA ILE A 4 -6.95 15.25 2.15
C ILE A 4 -8.12 15.00 3.11
N PHE A 5 -8.37 13.73 3.37
CA PHE A 5 -9.42 13.28 4.27
C PHE A 5 -8.86 12.40 5.37
N GLU A 6 -9.42 12.55 6.55
CA GLU A 6 -9.23 11.61 7.66
C GLU A 6 -10.43 10.66 7.71
N ILE A 7 -10.14 9.36 7.80
CA ILE A 7 -11.13 8.29 7.93
C ILE A 7 -10.91 7.64 9.29
N LYS A 8 -11.80 7.91 10.24
CA LYS A 8 -11.74 7.39 11.62
C LYS A 8 -12.75 6.25 11.78
N PRO A 9 -12.30 5.00 12.01
CA PRO A 9 -13.21 3.89 12.33
C PRO A 9 -13.97 4.15 13.62
N LEU A 10 -15.24 3.77 13.68
CA LEU A 10 -16.08 3.91 14.88
C LEU A 10 -16.02 2.68 15.77
N ASP A 11 -15.65 1.53 15.22
CA ASP A 11 -15.55 0.22 15.91
C ASP A 11 -14.42 -0.60 15.27
N VAL A 12 -14.44 -1.89 15.48
CA VAL A 12 -13.54 -2.84 14.86
C VAL A 12 -13.65 -2.82 13.33
N LEU A 13 -12.57 -3.17 12.66
CA LEU A 13 -12.46 -3.22 11.21
C LEU A 13 -12.45 -4.65 10.71
N PHE A 14 -13.08 -4.89 9.57
CA PHE A 14 -13.03 -6.17 8.89
C PHE A 14 -12.63 -5.99 7.42
N PHE A 15 -11.37 -6.26 7.15
CA PHE A 15 -10.81 -6.26 5.79
C PHE A 15 -10.49 -7.69 5.39
N ARG A 16 -11.47 -8.38 4.86
CA ARG A 16 -11.38 -9.80 4.53
C ARG A 16 -10.16 -10.10 3.66
N ASP A 17 -9.46 -11.18 4.00
CA ASP A 17 -8.48 -11.78 3.10
C ASP A 17 -9.20 -12.43 1.88
N GLY A 18 -8.42 -12.84 0.87
CA GLY A 18 -8.97 -13.44 -0.35
C GLY A 18 -9.36 -14.91 -0.20
N PHE A 19 -9.23 -15.52 0.97
CA PHE A 19 -9.53 -16.94 1.15
C PHE A 19 -11.04 -17.23 1.11
N PRO A 20 -11.45 -18.36 0.50
CA PRO A 20 -12.83 -18.79 0.53
C PRO A 20 -13.35 -18.94 1.97
N PHE A 21 -14.58 -18.52 2.18
CA PHE A 21 -15.30 -18.66 3.43
C PHE A 21 -16.63 -19.34 3.09
N SER A 22 -16.64 -20.67 3.14
CA SER A 22 -17.75 -21.50 2.71
C SER A 22 -18.23 -22.38 3.84
N ARG A 23 -19.54 -22.60 3.86
CA ARG A 23 -20.17 -23.49 4.86
C ARG A 23 -19.59 -24.90 4.74
N GLY A 24 -19.15 -25.47 5.83
CA GLY A 24 -18.64 -26.84 5.92
C GLY A 24 -17.15 -27.01 5.57
N GLU A 25 -16.51 -26.02 4.95
CA GLU A 25 -15.11 -26.14 4.50
C GLU A 25 -14.14 -25.23 5.26
N ASN A 26 -14.53 -23.99 5.51
CA ASN A 26 -13.68 -23.03 6.21
C ASN A 26 -14.50 -22.13 7.13
N TYR A 27 -14.33 -22.35 8.42
CA TYR A 27 -15.07 -21.66 9.49
C TYR A 27 -14.37 -20.38 9.99
N PHE A 28 -13.28 -19.96 9.37
CA PHE A 28 -12.46 -18.88 9.86
C PHE A 28 -12.30 -17.75 8.84
N ALA A 29 -12.87 -16.57 9.13
CA ALA A 29 -12.71 -15.37 8.31
C ALA A 29 -11.67 -14.44 8.96
N ARG A 30 -10.55 -14.21 8.25
CA ARG A 30 -9.44 -13.36 8.73
C ARG A 30 -9.55 -11.95 8.20
N SER A 31 -9.14 -11.00 9.05
CA SER A 31 -8.98 -9.60 8.65
C SER A 31 -7.51 -9.26 8.47
N ILE A 32 -7.17 -8.70 7.30
CA ILE A 32 -5.82 -8.21 6.99
C ILE A 32 -5.63 -6.79 7.51
N PHE A 33 -4.37 -6.41 7.77
CA PHE A 33 -3.99 -5.04 8.11
C PHE A 33 -2.56 -4.75 7.61
N PRO A 34 -2.31 -3.62 6.99
CA PRO A 34 -3.25 -2.59 6.52
C PRO A 34 -4.29 -3.10 5.51
N PRO A 35 -5.40 -2.36 5.29
CA PRO A 35 -6.38 -2.71 4.26
C PRO A 35 -5.78 -2.65 2.85
N ASN A 36 -6.31 -3.45 1.93
CA ASN A 36 -6.03 -3.25 0.52
C ASN A 36 -6.58 -1.89 0.07
N LEU A 37 -5.82 -1.15 -0.71
CA LEU A 37 -6.24 0.17 -1.20
C LEU A 37 -7.50 0.11 -2.05
N SER A 38 -7.71 -0.98 -2.77
CA SER A 38 -8.96 -1.22 -3.50
C SER A 38 -10.20 -1.26 -2.59
N THR A 39 -10.03 -1.63 -1.30
CA THR A 39 -11.13 -1.59 -0.31
C THR A 39 -11.40 -0.15 0.12
N ILE A 40 -10.36 0.63 0.39
CA ILE A 40 -10.49 2.07 0.70
C ILE A 40 -11.13 2.79 -0.48
N TYR A 41 -10.63 2.58 -1.70
CA TYR A 41 -11.15 3.19 -2.91
C TYR A 41 -12.63 2.85 -3.16
N GLY A 42 -13.00 1.57 -3.01
CA GLY A 42 -14.38 1.12 -3.15
C GLY A 42 -15.31 1.75 -2.09
N SER A 43 -14.85 1.87 -0.86
CA SER A 43 -15.61 2.54 0.22
C SER A 43 -15.77 4.03 -0.05
N LEU A 44 -14.75 4.71 -0.58
CA LEU A 44 -14.85 6.11 -1.01
C LEU A 44 -15.85 6.30 -2.13
N ARG A 45 -15.89 5.39 -3.13
CA ARG A 45 -16.87 5.45 -4.22
C ARG A 45 -18.31 5.37 -3.67
N THR A 46 -18.57 4.41 -2.79
CA THR A 46 -19.89 4.26 -2.17
C THR A 46 -20.24 5.47 -1.31
N MET A 47 -19.29 5.99 -0.54
CA MET A 47 -19.46 7.19 0.26
C MET A 47 -19.83 8.41 -0.60
N ILE A 48 -19.19 8.60 -1.75
CA ILE A 48 -19.48 9.73 -2.65
C ILE A 48 -20.88 9.58 -3.28
N LEU A 49 -21.33 8.36 -3.63
CA LEU A 49 -22.71 8.11 -4.07
C LEU A 49 -23.71 8.57 -3.00
N ASP A 50 -23.52 8.12 -1.76
CA ASP A 50 -24.40 8.46 -0.64
C ASP A 50 -24.36 9.97 -0.34
N TYR A 51 -23.17 10.57 -0.32
CA TYR A 51 -22.97 12.00 -0.06
C TYR A 51 -23.65 12.88 -1.12
N LYS A 52 -23.54 12.49 -2.39
CA LYS A 52 -24.19 13.19 -3.51
C LYS A 52 -25.66 12.79 -3.72
N LYS A 53 -26.20 11.87 -2.90
CA LYS A 53 -27.57 11.34 -3.01
C LYS A 53 -27.85 10.73 -4.39
N ILE A 54 -26.86 10.08 -4.97
CA ILE A 54 -27.01 9.36 -6.25
C ILE A 54 -27.56 7.97 -5.95
N ASP A 55 -28.65 7.60 -6.61
CA ASP A 55 -29.23 6.27 -6.47
C ASP A 55 -28.28 5.20 -7.00
N LEU A 56 -27.89 4.26 -6.13
CA LEU A 56 -26.95 3.21 -6.45
C LEU A 56 -27.42 2.32 -7.59
N LYS A 57 -28.74 2.00 -7.63
CA LYS A 57 -29.29 1.11 -8.65
C LYS A 57 -29.26 1.78 -10.02
N GLU A 58 -29.68 3.04 -10.11
CA GLU A 58 -29.65 3.81 -11.36
C GLU A 58 -28.22 4.01 -11.87
N TRP A 59 -27.28 4.26 -10.96
CA TRP A 59 -25.88 4.36 -11.33
C TRP A 59 -25.30 3.01 -11.81
N LEU A 60 -25.65 1.89 -11.17
CA LEU A 60 -25.24 0.54 -11.62
C LEU A 60 -25.85 0.14 -12.97
N GLU A 61 -27.05 0.60 -13.26
CA GLU A 61 -27.74 0.41 -14.55
C GLU A 61 -27.21 1.36 -15.64
N GLY A 62 -26.33 2.30 -15.31
CA GLY A 62 -25.76 3.28 -16.25
C GLY A 62 -26.74 4.43 -16.63
N LYS A 63 -27.87 4.57 -15.93
CA LYS A 63 -28.82 5.66 -16.13
C LYS A 63 -28.31 7.01 -15.66
N ILE A 64 -27.46 7.01 -14.62
CA ILE A 64 -26.82 8.19 -14.06
C ILE A 64 -25.30 8.03 -14.17
N THR A 65 -24.63 9.06 -14.69
CA THR A 65 -23.18 9.16 -14.73
C THR A 65 -22.71 10.28 -13.80
N ASN A 66 -21.52 10.14 -13.26
CA ASN A 66 -20.89 11.16 -12.41
C ASN A 66 -19.41 11.28 -12.76
N SER A 67 -18.92 12.51 -12.92
CA SER A 67 -17.54 12.78 -13.35
C SER A 67 -16.50 12.22 -12.38
N ILE A 68 -16.77 12.28 -11.06
CA ILE A 68 -15.85 11.74 -10.03
C ILE A 68 -15.83 10.22 -10.06
N LEU A 69 -17.00 9.58 -10.16
CA LEU A 69 -17.13 8.13 -10.00
C LEU A 69 -16.98 7.36 -11.31
N GLY A 70 -17.29 8.01 -12.44
CA GLY A 70 -17.42 7.35 -13.73
C GLY A 70 -18.61 6.39 -13.76
N THR A 71 -18.41 5.23 -14.35
CA THR A 71 -19.37 4.13 -14.41
C THR A 71 -18.91 2.94 -13.56
N LYS A 72 -19.63 1.84 -13.56
CA LYS A 72 -19.18 0.61 -12.90
C LYS A 72 -17.96 -0.02 -13.58
N GLU A 73 -17.78 0.18 -14.91
CA GLU A 73 -16.64 -0.33 -15.67
C GLU A 73 -15.46 0.65 -15.71
N ASN A 74 -15.73 1.93 -15.91
CA ASN A 74 -14.74 2.97 -16.12
C ASN A 74 -14.72 3.93 -14.94
N TYR A 75 -13.55 4.04 -14.29
CA TYR A 75 -13.36 4.95 -13.18
C TYR A 75 -13.33 6.41 -13.65
N GLY A 76 -14.02 7.30 -12.92
CA GLY A 76 -14.04 8.73 -13.16
C GLY A 76 -12.73 9.43 -12.71
N SER A 77 -12.86 10.68 -12.28
CA SER A 77 -11.70 11.50 -11.86
C SER A 77 -11.13 11.13 -10.49
N LEU A 78 -11.88 10.39 -9.64
CA LEU A 78 -11.40 9.95 -8.32
C LEU A 78 -10.12 9.13 -8.45
N GLU A 79 -9.08 9.57 -7.77
CA GLU A 79 -7.78 8.89 -7.66
C GLU A 79 -7.23 9.05 -6.25
N ILE A 80 -6.73 7.97 -5.64
CA ILE A 80 -5.93 8.03 -4.42
C ILE A 80 -4.50 8.39 -4.83
N THR A 81 -4.04 9.57 -4.43
CA THR A 81 -2.69 10.07 -4.72
C THR A 81 -1.73 9.89 -3.55
N ASP A 82 -2.26 9.71 -2.33
CA ASP A 82 -1.46 9.36 -1.17
C ASP A 82 -2.29 8.64 -0.10
N PHE A 83 -1.60 7.84 0.74
CA PHE A 83 -2.20 7.08 1.82
C PHE A 83 -1.23 6.93 2.99
N ALA A 84 -1.72 7.14 4.22
CA ALA A 84 -0.99 6.93 5.46
C ALA A 84 -1.92 6.39 6.55
N ILE A 85 -1.34 5.77 7.56
CA ILE A 85 -2.04 5.45 8.82
C ILE A 85 -1.57 6.47 9.84
N LYS A 86 -2.51 7.09 10.55
CA LYS A 86 -2.22 8.01 11.66
C LYS A 86 -2.40 7.27 12.97
N VAL A 87 -1.42 7.36 13.85
CA VAL A 87 -1.46 6.87 15.24
C VAL A 87 -0.92 7.99 16.12
N TYR A 88 -1.74 8.51 17.03
CA TYR A 88 -1.48 9.77 17.73
C TYR A 88 -1.29 10.94 16.74
N ASP A 89 -0.17 11.62 16.85
CA ASP A 89 0.28 12.71 15.97
C ASP A 89 1.19 12.24 14.81
N LYS A 90 1.46 10.93 14.71
CA LYS A 90 2.44 10.35 13.77
C LYS A 90 1.76 9.69 12.58
N PHE A 91 2.35 9.84 11.40
CA PHE A 91 2.05 9.00 10.25
C PHE A 91 2.97 7.80 10.28
N ILE A 92 2.41 6.62 10.07
CA ILE A 92 3.17 5.38 10.10
C ILE A 92 3.09 4.64 8.78
N TYR A 93 4.18 3.98 8.43
CA TYR A 93 4.37 3.27 7.18
C TYR A 93 4.99 1.90 7.42
N LYS A 94 4.86 0.98 6.45
CA LYS A 94 5.69 -0.22 6.45
C LYS A 94 7.15 0.20 6.27
N PRO A 95 8.08 -0.35 7.08
CA PRO A 95 9.48 0.04 6.96
C PRO A 95 10.09 -0.41 5.64
N PRO A 96 11.11 0.32 5.14
CA PRO A 96 11.98 -0.19 4.09
C PRO A 96 12.56 -1.55 4.49
N LYS A 97 12.68 -2.46 3.54
CA LYS A 97 13.06 -3.86 3.81
C LYS A 97 14.51 -4.04 4.27
N ASP A 98 15.36 -3.08 3.99
CA ASP A 98 16.74 -3.04 4.50
C ASP A 98 16.84 -2.60 5.97
N LEU A 99 15.73 -2.22 6.60
CA LEU A 99 15.66 -1.93 8.03
C LEU A 99 15.02 -3.09 8.77
N ILE A 100 15.76 -3.71 9.68
CA ILE A 100 15.32 -4.90 10.41
C ILE A 100 15.31 -4.58 11.90
N LEU A 101 14.14 -4.73 12.55
CA LEU A 101 14.03 -4.68 14.00
C LEU A 101 14.24 -6.10 14.56
N THR A 102 15.23 -6.26 15.45
CA THR A 102 15.58 -7.55 16.02
C THR A 102 14.68 -7.89 17.20
N LYS A 103 14.30 -9.17 17.36
CA LYS A 103 13.50 -9.63 18.51
C LYS A 103 14.26 -9.66 19.82
N ASN A 104 15.55 -9.98 19.74
CA ASN A 104 16.33 -10.27 20.93
C ASN A 104 16.87 -9.00 21.61
N THR A 105 17.34 -8.04 20.82
CA THR A 105 17.99 -6.81 21.31
C THR A 105 17.15 -5.56 21.13
N ASN A 106 16.03 -5.64 20.40
CA ASN A 106 15.23 -4.49 19.96
C ASN A 106 16.07 -3.43 19.22
N GLU A 107 17.14 -3.83 18.56
CA GLU A 107 17.97 -2.95 17.75
C GLU A 107 17.49 -2.90 16.32
N ILE A 108 17.69 -1.77 15.67
CA ILE A 108 17.50 -1.63 14.23
C ILE A 108 18.84 -1.93 13.55
N ILE A 109 18.80 -2.93 12.66
CA ILE A 109 19.89 -3.25 11.76
C ILE A 109 19.52 -2.71 10.39
N LYS A 110 20.38 -1.87 9.81
CA LYS A 110 20.31 -1.50 8.40
C LYS A 110 21.22 -2.45 7.62
N LEU A 111 20.69 -3.05 6.56
CA LEU A 111 21.49 -3.88 5.68
C LEU A 111 22.43 -3.01 4.84
N ASP A 112 23.66 -3.47 4.69
CA ASP A 112 24.64 -2.85 3.80
C ASP A 112 24.36 -3.27 2.36
N ILE A 113 24.69 -2.40 1.42
CA ILE A 113 24.56 -2.66 -0.01
C ILE A 113 25.96 -2.79 -0.59
N LYS A 114 26.26 -3.99 -1.07
CA LYS A 114 27.58 -4.31 -1.66
C LYS A 114 27.44 -4.65 -3.14
N LYS A 115 28.42 -4.24 -3.95
CA LYS A 115 28.50 -4.68 -5.34
C LYS A 115 29.05 -6.10 -5.37
N GLU A 116 28.26 -7.02 -5.92
CA GLU A 116 28.63 -8.41 -6.14
C GLU A 116 28.08 -8.87 -7.48
N ASN A 117 28.80 -9.76 -8.15
CA ASN A 117 28.37 -10.35 -9.42
C ASN A 117 27.36 -11.47 -9.12
N ILE A 118 26.05 -11.15 -9.12
CA ILE A 118 24.96 -12.05 -8.68
C ILE A 118 24.56 -13.05 -9.78
N SER A 119 25.22 -13.06 -10.93
CA SER A 119 24.86 -13.94 -12.06
C SER A 119 24.76 -15.43 -11.68
N GLU A 120 25.38 -15.85 -10.58
CA GLU A 120 25.40 -17.24 -10.12
C GLU A 120 24.30 -17.61 -9.11
N TYR A 121 23.62 -16.64 -8.50
CA TYR A 121 22.70 -16.88 -7.37
C TYR A 121 21.23 -16.52 -7.62
N SER A 122 20.88 -15.95 -8.78
CA SER A 122 19.51 -15.48 -8.98
C SER A 122 18.68 -16.47 -9.80
N ASN A 123 17.64 -17.02 -9.18
CA ASN A 123 16.49 -17.65 -9.87
C ASN A 123 15.63 -16.63 -10.65
N LEU A 124 16.11 -15.41 -10.84
CA LEU A 124 15.41 -14.28 -11.48
C LEU A 124 15.65 -14.28 -12.99
N ASN A 125 15.18 -15.31 -13.69
CA ASN A 125 15.00 -15.33 -15.15
C ASN A 125 16.08 -14.57 -15.96
N ASN A 126 17.36 -14.85 -15.72
CA ASN A 126 18.49 -14.24 -16.43
C ASN A 126 18.58 -12.69 -16.34
N LEU A 127 18.19 -12.08 -15.22
CA LEU A 127 18.45 -10.67 -14.97
C LEU A 127 19.85 -10.48 -14.40
N LYS A 128 20.58 -9.50 -14.93
CA LYS A 128 21.89 -9.10 -14.40
C LYS A 128 21.72 -8.04 -13.34
N LEU A 129 21.77 -8.43 -12.06
CA LEU A 129 21.81 -7.53 -10.91
C LEU A 129 23.25 -7.46 -10.39
N GLU A 130 23.62 -6.31 -9.82
CA GLU A 130 25.01 -5.99 -9.43
C GLU A 130 25.18 -5.75 -7.94
N VAL A 131 24.11 -5.68 -7.17
CA VAL A 131 24.17 -5.40 -5.74
C VAL A 131 23.37 -6.40 -4.92
N VAL A 132 23.90 -6.72 -3.75
CA VAL A 132 23.24 -7.53 -2.71
C VAL A 132 23.05 -6.72 -1.44
N PHE A 133 22.00 -7.05 -0.70
CA PHE A 133 21.76 -6.54 0.65
C PHE A 133 22.35 -7.53 1.64
N HIS A 134 23.28 -7.09 2.48
CA HIS A 134 24.09 -7.95 3.33
C HIS A 134 24.13 -7.49 4.79
N THR A 135 24.27 -8.43 5.70
CA THR A 135 24.65 -8.19 7.10
C THR A 135 25.34 -9.43 7.69
N ASP A 136 26.38 -9.21 8.48
CA ASP A 136 27.05 -10.27 9.22
C ASP A 136 26.30 -10.66 10.51
N LYS A 137 25.29 -9.88 10.89
CA LYS A 137 24.53 -10.09 12.13
C LYS A 137 23.43 -11.13 11.93
N LYS A 138 23.38 -12.14 12.83
CA LYS A 138 22.25 -13.06 12.92
C LYS A 138 21.08 -12.38 13.62
N PHE A 139 19.89 -12.44 13.05
CA PHE A 139 18.70 -11.82 13.64
C PHE A 139 17.44 -12.67 13.47
N LYS A 140 16.46 -12.40 14.35
CA LYS A 140 15.05 -12.78 14.15
C LYS A 140 14.27 -11.50 13.99
N GLU A 141 13.58 -11.35 12.86
CA GLU A 141 12.81 -10.15 12.54
C GLU A 141 11.59 -10.01 13.45
N LYS A 142 11.33 -8.78 13.87
CA LYS A 142 10.11 -8.35 14.56
C LYS A 142 9.32 -7.42 13.63
N LYS A 143 8.01 -7.62 13.56
CA LYS A 143 7.14 -6.76 12.74
C LYS A 143 6.92 -5.41 13.42
N TYR A 144 7.04 -4.33 12.66
CA TYR A 144 6.83 -2.97 13.14
C TYR A 144 6.36 -2.04 12.01
N PHE A 145 6.03 -0.81 12.37
CA PHE A 145 5.84 0.31 11.47
C PHE A 145 6.87 1.38 11.79
N ILE A 146 7.31 2.10 10.77
CA ILE A 146 8.18 3.26 10.93
C ILE A 146 7.32 4.53 10.92
N SER A 147 7.60 5.46 11.85
CA SER A 147 6.93 6.76 11.87
C SER A 147 7.45 7.65 10.73
N ASN A 148 6.73 8.73 10.42
CA ASN A 148 7.22 9.74 9.48
C ASN A 148 8.57 10.34 9.90
N ARG A 149 8.82 10.52 11.20
CA ARG A 149 10.12 11.00 11.71
C ARG A 149 11.23 9.97 11.50
N GLY A 150 10.98 8.71 11.83
CA GLY A 150 11.93 7.63 11.57
C GLY A 150 12.22 7.43 10.08
N LEU A 151 11.19 7.54 9.24
CA LEU A 151 11.34 7.48 7.79
C LEU A 151 12.16 8.65 7.24
N ASP A 152 11.95 9.87 7.76
CA ASP A 152 12.75 11.03 7.35
C ASP A 152 14.24 10.84 7.69
N LEU A 153 14.57 10.33 8.89
CA LEU A 153 15.94 9.98 9.24
C LEU A 153 16.52 8.95 8.28
N TYR A 154 15.76 7.90 7.96
CA TYR A 154 16.20 6.87 7.01
C TYR A 154 16.49 7.45 5.62
N LEU A 155 15.59 8.31 5.12
CA LEU A 155 15.74 8.91 3.80
C LEU A 155 16.93 9.89 3.72
N ASN A 156 17.27 10.53 4.84
CA ASN A 156 18.45 11.40 4.97
C ASN A 156 19.74 10.64 5.36
N ASN A 157 19.74 9.29 5.28
CA ASN A 157 20.85 8.44 5.65
C ASN A 157 21.34 8.60 7.11
N SER A 158 20.47 9.08 8.00
CA SER A 158 20.75 9.25 9.42
C SER A 158 20.48 7.96 10.20
N GLN A 159 21.11 7.81 11.36
CA GLN A 159 20.90 6.66 12.23
C GLN A 159 19.50 6.69 12.85
N ILE A 160 18.84 5.55 12.89
CA ILE A 160 17.54 5.37 13.54
C ILE A 160 17.75 4.61 14.84
N ILE A 161 17.19 5.14 15.93
CA ILE A 161 17.19 4.50 17.23
C ILE A 161 15.86 3.78 17.42
N SER A 162 15.88 2.59 18.03
CA SER A 162 14.66 1.85 18.35
C SER A 162 13.96 2.45 19.58
N ASN A 163 13.11 3.44 19.34
CA ASN A 163 12.23 4.03 20.36
C ASN A 163 10.84 4.32 19.78
N GLU A 164 9.88 4.64 20.63
CA GLU A 164 8.49 4.90 20.25
C GLU A 164 8.30 6.14 19.35
N GLU A 165 9.29 7.04 19.28
CA GLU A 165 9.24 8.17 18.36
C GLU A 165 9.37 7.74 16.92
N TYR A 166 10.19 6.73 16.64
CA TYR A 166 10.51 6.28 15.27
C TYR A 166 9.86 4.95 14.90
N ILE A 167 9.60 4.09 15.89
CA ILE A 167 9.13 2.71 15.70
C ILE A 167 7.82 2.49 16.44
N ILE A 168 6.82 1.97 15.73
CA ILE A 168 5.52 1.60 16.32
C ILE A 168 5.29 0.11 16.08
N GLU A 169 5.31 -0.69 17.15
CA GLU A 169 5.20 -2.13 17.02
C GLU A 169 3.75 -2.62 16.96
N ASN A 170 2.95 -2.19 17.91
CA ASN A 170 1.58 -2.68 18.07
C ASN A 170 0.58 -1.58 17.70
N VAL A 171 0.06 -1.64 16.49
CA VAL A 171 -0.93 -0.69 15.97
C VAL A 171 -2.33 -1.22 16.16
N ILE A 172 -2.51 -2.53 16.05
CA ILE A 172 -3.81 -3.19 16.13
C ILE A 172 -3.77 -4.39 17.08
N VAL A 173 -4.90 -4.70 17.65
CA VAL A 173 -5.20 -5.96 18.31
C VAL A 173 -6.22 -6.75 17.49
N LYS A 174 -6.12 -8.08 17.54
CA LYS A 174 -7.06 -9.00 16.89
C LYS A 174 -8.20 -9.31 17.84
N ASP A 175 -9.42 -8.92 17.47
CA ASP A 175 -10.66 -9.23 18.17
C ASP A 175 -11.32 -10.43 17.48
N LYS A 176 -11.35 -11.59 18.16
CA LYS A 176 -11.91 -12.84 17.63
C LYS A 176 -13.31 -13.02 18.17
N ARG A 177 -14.27 -13.16 17.28
CA ARG A 177 -15.68 -13.39 17.63
C ARG A 177 -16.19 -14.69 17.03
N LEU A 178 -16.87 -15.46 17.86
CA LEU A 178 -17.62 -16.64 17.45
C LEU A 178 -19.01 -16.23 17.02
N GLY A 179 -19.45 -16.75 15.88
CA GLY A 179 -20.82 -16.61 15.40
C GLY A 179 -21.44 -17.97 15.13
N ILE A 180 -22.73 -18.06 15.36
CA ILE A 180 -23.55 -19.25 15.05
C ILE A 180 -24.75 -18.81 14.23
N LYS A 181 -25.21 -19.67 13.34
CA LYS A 181 -26.49 -19.48 12.66
C LYS A 181 -27.56 -20.22 13.41
N ILE A 182 -28.59 -19.51 13.86
CA ILE A 182 -29.76 -20.05 14.50
C ILE A 182 -30.84 -20.27 13.42
N ASP A 183 -31.44 -21.45 13.39
CA ASP A 183 -32.62 -21.71 12.59
C ASP A 183 -33.80 -20.97 13.24
N ARG A 184 -34.50 -20.14 12.45
CA ARG A 184 -35.56 -19.26 12.98
C ARG A 184 -36.83 -20.02 13.37
N GLN A 185 -37.05 -21.20 12.79
CA GLN A 185 -38.26 -22.00 13.09
C GLN A 185 -38.06 -22.88 14.32
N THR A 186 -36.91 -23.53 14.43
CA THR A 186 -36.63 -24.45 15.52
C THR A 186 -35.86 -23.79 16.68
N GLN A 187 -35.39 -22.58 16.53
CA GLN A 187 -34.50 -21.83 17.45
C GLN A 187 -33.23 -22.61 17.87
N ASN A 188 -32.89 -23.66 17.15
CA ASN A 188 -31.71 -24.47 17.39
C ASN A 188 -30.54 -23.98 16.51
N VAL A 189 -29.31 -24.28 16.96
CA VAL A 189 -28.10 -24.03 16.16
C VAL A 189 -28.16 -24.90 14.91
N LYS A 190 -27.99 -24.25 13.75
CA LYS A 190 -27.94 -24.97 12.48
C LYS A 190 -26.58 -25.66 12.35
N GLU A 191 -26.58 -26.98 12.23
CA GLU A 191 -25.39 -27.80 12.15
C GLU A 191 -24.46 -27.33 11.01
N GLY A 192 -23.15 -27.34 11.26
CA GLY A 192 -22.14 -26.86 10.31
C GLY A 192 -22.12 -25.33 10.08
N CYS A 193 -22.75 -24.54 10.95
CA CYS A 193 -22.83 -23.09 10.84
C CYS A 193 -22.17 -22.33 12.02
N LEU A 194 -21.22 -22.94 12.69
CA LEU A 194 -20.30 -22.27 13.61
C LEU A 194 -19.21 -21.58 12.77
N TYR A 195 -18.89 -20.33 13.05
CA TYR A 195 -17.82 -19.61 12.37
C TYR A 195 -17.06 -18.67 13.31
N ASN A 196 -15.81 -18.42 12.96
CA ASN A 196 -14.95 -17.46 13.64
C ASN A 196 -14.65 -16.29 12.72
N ILE A 197 -14.82 -15.08 13.22
CA ILE A 197 -14.39 -13.86 12.51
C ILE A 197 -13.31 -13.18 13.35
N GLU A 198 -12.21 -12.83 12.69
CA GLU A 198 -11.14 -12.05 13.28
C GLU A 198 -11.21 -10.63 12.76
N TYR A 199 -11.49 -9.68 13.64
CA TYR A 199 -11.49 -8.25 13.35
C TYR A 199 -10.16 -7.63 13.74
N ASN A 200 -9.87 -6.46 13.16
CA ASN A 200 -8.79 -5.57 13.59
C ASN A 200 -9.36 -4.43 14.43
N LYS A 201 -8.76 -4.15 15.56
CA LYS A 201 -9.08 -2.98 16.37
C LYS A 201 -7.82 -2.16 16.58
N PHE A 202 -7.87 -0.87 16.30
CA PHE A 202 -6.77 0.00 16.69
C PHE A 202 -6.60 -0.03 18.21
N ILE A 203 -5.35 -0.10 18.66
CA ILE A 203 -5.03 -0.02 20.08
C ILE A 203 -5.33 1.38 20.57
N GLU A 204 -4.88 2.37 19.82
CA GLU A 204 -5.09 3.76 20.15
C GLU A 204 -6.38 4.30 19.53
N SER A 205 -7.24 4.86 20.35
CA SER A 205 -8.56 5.37 19.95
C SER A 205 -8.51 6.56 18.97
N ASP A 206 -7.39 7.27 18.92
CA ASP A 206 -7.17 8.41 18.00
C ASP A 206 -6.48 8.00 16.71
N SER A 207 -6.48 6.71 16.39
CA SER A 207 -5.94 6.23 15.14
C SER A 207 -6.94 6.37 13.99
N SER A 208 -6.41 6.66 12.81
CA SER A 208 -7.20 6.86 11.60
C SER A 208 -6.41 6.52 10.34
N PHE A 209 -7.09 6.46 9.21
CA PHE A 209 -6.47 6.45 7.90
C PHE A 209 -6.50 7.86 7.31
N ILE A 210 -5.39 8.30 6.75
CA ILE A 210 -5.30 9.55 5.99
C ILE A 210 -5.21 9.19 4.52
N VAL A 211 -6.11 9.77 3.73
CA VAL A 211 -6.15 9.56 2.29
C VAL A 211 -6.12 10.89 1.57
N LYS A 212 -5.18 11.03 0.64
CA LYS A 212 -5.15 12.16 -0.28
C LYS A 212 -5.77 11.70 -1.59
N ILE A 213 -6.77 12.42 -2.06
CA ILE A 213 -7.45 12.10 -3.30
C ILE A 213 -7.35 13.26 -4.29
N LYS A 214 -7.39 12.91 -5.57
CA LYS A 214 -7.57 13.85 -6.67
C LYS A 214 -8.93 13.63 -7.30
N THR A 215 -9.65 14.73 -7.52
CA THR A 215 -10.98 14.75 -8.17
C THR A 215 -11.10 16.00 -9.05
N ASP A 216 -12.04 16.02 -9.96
CA ASP A 216 -12.38 17.20 -10.78
C ASP A 216 -13.22 18.22 -10.01
N GLU A 217 -13.90 17.80 -8.96
CA GLU A 217 -14.73 18.65 -8.11
C GLU A 217 -14.20 18.72 -6.67
N ASN A 218 -14.56 19.78 -5.94
CA ASN A 218 -14.32 19.90 -4.50
C ASN A 218 -15.39 19.10 -3.72
N LEU A 219 -14.94 18.26 -2.80
CA LEU A 219 -15.81 17.54 -1.87
C LEU A 219 -15.70 18.19 -0.48
N ASP A 220 -16.71 18.96 -0.07
CA ASP A 220 -16.74 19.64 1.24
C ASP A 220 -17.41 18.76 2.30
N ILE A 221 -16.74 17.66 2.65
CA ILE A 221 -17.23 16.68 3.62
C ILE A 221 -16.73 17.07 5.01
N LYS A 222 -17.62 17.54 5.88
CA LYS A 222 -17.28 17.93 7.26
C LYS A 222 -17.20 16.72 8.18
N ASN A 223 -18.27 15.94 8.27
CA ASN A 223 -18.33 14.68 8.99
C ASN A 223 -19.39 13.82 8.29
N PHE A 224 -19.01 12.68 7.76
CA PHE A 224 -19.94 11.78 7.07
C PHE A 224 -19.67 10.34 7.49
N ILE A 225 -20.72 9.63 7.92
CA ILE A 225 -20.64 8.23 8.31
C ILE A 225 -20.83 7.36 7.08
N PHE A 226 -19.95 6.41 6.85
CA PHE A 226 -20.01 5.53 5.72
C PHE A 226 -19.51 4.12 6.05
N ARG A 227 -19.80 3.16 5.20
CA ARG A 227 -19.33 1.78 5.35
C ARG A 227 -17.87 1.63 4.94
N LEU A 228 -17.05 1.01 5.79
CA LEU A 228 -15.65 0.77 5.56
C LEU A 228 -15.30 -0.71 5.75
N GLY A 229 -15.02 -1.40 4.65
CA GLY A 229 -14.72 -2.83 4.67
C GLY A 229 -15.97 -3.71 4.71
N GLY A 230 -15.79 -4.93 5.20
CA GLY A 230 -16.85 -5.94 5.30
C GLY A 230 -17.64 -5.87 6.60
N ASP A 231 -18.64 -6.74 6.71
CA ASP A 231 -19.46 -6.94 7.91
C ASP A 231 -20.11 -5.64 8.43
N THR A 232 -20.59 -4.78 7.51
CA THR A 232 -21.28 -3.51 7.82
C THR A 232 -20.52 -2.56 8.75
N LYS A 233 -19.20 -2.70 8.85
CA LYS A 233 -18.38 -1.81 9.68
C LYS A 233 -18.39 -0.39 9.11
N VAL A 234 -18.33 0.59 10.00
CA VAL A 234 -18.51 2.00 9.66
C VAL A 234 -17.33 2.85 10.13
N ALA A 235 -17.14 3.95 9.44
CA ALA A 235 -16.16 4.98 9.77
C ALA A 235 -16.76 6.37 9.54
N VAL A 236 -16.16 7.37 10.17
CA VAL A 236 -16.41 8.79 9.87
C VAL A 236 -15.31 9.29 8.94
N ILE A 237 -15.70 9.99 7.88
CA ILE A 237 -14.77 10.73 7.02
C ILE A 237 -14.98 12.22 7.22
N LYS A 238 -13.88 12.96 7.31
CA LYS A 238 -13.87 14.42 7.31
C LYS A 238 -12.75 14.96 6.44
N LYS A 239 -12.99 16.05 5.74
CA LYS A 239 -11.96 16.81 5.04
C LYS A 239 -11.06 17.49 6.04
N LEU A 240 -9.76 17.38 5.85
CA LEU A 240 -8.78 18.13 6.62
C LEU A 240 -8.57 19.53 6.03
N ASN A 241 -8.07 20.46 6.86
CA ASN A 241 -7.81 21.83 6.43
C ASN A 241 -6.81 21.87 5.27
N ASN A 242 -6.92 22.86 4.41
CA ASN A 242 -6.06 23.03 3.24
C ASN A 242 -4.56 23.18 3.59
N ASN A 243 -4.25 23.61 4.81
CA ASN A 243 -2.88 23.74 5.31
C ASN A 243 -2.30 22.42 5.80
N PHE A 244 -3.10 21.35 5.87
CA PHE A 244 -2.63 20.02 6.25
C PHE A 244 -1.97 19.36 5.03
N ASN A 245 -0.73 18.91 5.20
CA ASN A 245 0.00 18.19 4.17
C ASN A 245 0.59 16.90 4.73
N LEU A 246 0.59 15.88 3.90
CA LEU A 246 1.40 14.70 4.17
C LEU A 246 2.87 15.02 3.86
N PRO A 247 3.82 14.45 4.63
CA PRO A 247 5.24 14.69 4.38
C PRO A 247 5.68 14.28 2.98
N ASP A 248 6.55 15.08 2.38
CA ASP A 248 7.23 14.76 1.13
C ASP A 248 8.45 13.87 1.42
N PHE A 249 8.50 12.73 0.79
CA PHE A 249 9.52 11.71 0.98
C PHE A 249 10.34 11.45 -0.29
N CYS A 250 10.69 12.50 -1.01
CA CYS A 250 11.63 12.45 -2.11
C CYS A 250 12.91 13.20 -1.73
N LYS A 251 13.94 12.47 -1.30
CA LYS A 251 15.22 12.99 -0.80
C LYS A 251 16.36 12.54 -1.72
N VAL A 252 16.56 13.25 -2.82
CA VAL A 252 17.65 13.01 -3.76
C VAL A 252 18.36 14.33 -3.99
N GLU A 253 19.66 14.34 -3.73
CA GLU A 253 20.52 15.50 -3.96
C GLU A 253 20.93 15.59 -5.44
N ASN A 254 21.30 16.78 -5.87
CA ASN A 254 21.88 16.97 -7.19
C ASN A 254 23.18 16.16 -7.33
N ASN A 255 23.43 15.63 -8.53
CA ASN A 255 24.59 14.77 -8.83
C ASN A 255 24.62 13.41 -8.10
N THR A 256 23.50 12.97 -7.53
CA THR A 256 23.38 11.64 -6.97
C THR A 256 23.60 10.57 -8.05
N LYS A 257 24.56 9.66 -7.84
CA LYS A 257 24.83 8.54 -8.75
C LYS A 257 23.85 7.38 -8.56
N TYR A 258 23.46 7.12 -7.32
CA TYR A 258 22.57 6.02 -6.97
C TYR A 258 21.33 6.54 -6.23
N PHE A 259 20.16 6.01 -6.56
CA PHE A 259 18.94 6.30 -5.84
C PHE A 259 18.10 5.04 -5.64
N TYR A 260 17.20 5.11 -4.65
CA TYR A 260 16.38 3.98 -4.24
C TYR A 260 14.92 4.35 -4.41
N LEU A 261 14.18 3.52 -5.16
CA LEU A 261 12.72 3.56 -5.21
C LEU A 261 12.20 2.56 -4.17
N ILE A 262 11.45 3.05 -3.20
CA ILE A 262 10.96 2.26 -2.08
C ILE A 262 9.43 2.26 -2.12
N LEU A 263 8.81 1.08 -2.21
CA LEU A 263 7.36 0.99 -2.28
C LEU A 263 6.68 1.42 -0.98
N LYS A 264 5.94 2.51 -1.02
CA LYS A 264 5.06 2.99 0.05
C LYS A 264 3.79 2.15 0.14
N THR A 265 3.24 1.78 -1.01
CA THR A 265 2.06 0.93 -1.18
C THR A 265 2.42 -0.27 -2.05
N PRO A 266 1.63 -1.36 -2.04
CA PRO A 266 1.97 -2.52 -2.86
C PRO A 266 2.20 -2.17 -4.32
N GLY A 267 3.25 -2.73 -4.91
CA GLY A 267 3.58 -2.58 -6.32
C GLY A 267 2.84 -3.61 -7.17
N ILE A 268 1.99 -3.15 -8.08
CA ILE A 268 1.29 -4.00 -9.05
C ILE A 268 1.82 -3.65 -10.44
N PHE A 269 2.57 -4.58 -11.02
CA PHE A 269 3.17 -4.41 -12.34
C PHE A 269 2.56 -5.40 -13.35
N PRO A 270 2.50 -5.05 -14.65
CA PRO A 270 1.97 -5.92 -15.69
C PRO A 270 2.62 -7.31 -15.69
N GLU A 271 1.87 -8.32 -16.12
CA GLU A 271 2.33 -9.72 -16.22
C GLU A 271 2.85 -10.30 -14.89
N ASN A 272 2.43 -9.74 -13.76
CA ASN A 272 2.93 -10.08 -12.41
C ASN A 272 4.47 -10.01 -12.29
N LYS A 273 5.11 -9.10 -13.02
CA LYS A 273 6.54 -8.81 -12.87
C LYS A 273 6.82 -8.29 -11.45
N PHE A 274 8.06 -8.47 -10.99
CA PHE A 274 8.51 -7.99 -9.68
C PHE A 274 9.22 -6.63 -9.76
N TYR A 275 9.25 -6.02 -10.94
CA TYR A 275 9.86 -4.71 -11.19
C TYR A 275 8.97 -3.88 -12.12
N PRO A 276 9.11 -2.54 -12.07
CA PRO A 276 8.37 -1.64 -12.95
C PRO A 276 8.63 -1.92 -14.43
N ASP A 277 7.59 -1.94 -15.24
CA ASP A 277 7.62 -2.31 -16.67
C ASP A 277 8.28 -1.27 -17.59
N PHE A 278 8.51 -0.06 -17.08
CA PHE A 278 9.33 0.91 -17.81
C PHE A 278 10.81 0.53 -17.89
N PHE A 279 11.31 -0.31 -16.98
CA PHE A 279 12.61 -0.94 -17.15
C PHE A 279 12.54 -2.00 -18.23
N ARG A 280 13.27 -1.78 -19.31
CA ARG A 280 13.35 -2.71 -20.43
C ARG A 280 14.65 -3.50 -20.38
N LYS A 281 14.52 -4.79 -20.62
CA LYS A 281 15.65 -5.70 -20.68
C LYS A 281 16.42 -5.47 -21.99
N ASN A 282 17.73 -5.20 -21.89
CA ASN A 282 18.62 -5.10 -23.05
C ASN A 282 19.23 -6.46 -23.42
N ILE A 283 20.08 -6.48 -24.46
CA ILE A 283 20.78 -7.69 -24.95
C ILE A 283 21.65 -8.33 -23.86
N SER A 284 22.22 -7.53 -22.96
CA SER A 284 23.05 -7.99 -21.83
C SER A 284 22.26 -8.42 -20.61
N ASN A 285 20.93 -8.55 -20.73
CA ASN A 285 20.02 -8.87 -19.62
C ASN A 285 19.96 -7.82 -18.50
N GLU A 286 20.37 -6.59 -18.77
CA GLU A 286 20.28 -5.46 -17.83
C GLU A 286 18.93 -4.77 -17.99
N LEU A 287 18.39 -4.26 -16.90
CA LEU A 287 17.13 -3.51 -16.86
C LEU A 287 17.42 -2.01 -16.96
N ILE A 288 17.14 -1.43 -18.12
CA ILE A 288 17.44 -0.05 -18.46
C ILE A 288 16.14 0.75 -18.65
N TYR A 289 16.14 1.98 -18.16
CA TYR A 289 15.18 3.01 -18.51
C TYR A 289 15.92 4.22 -19.11
N GLU A 290 15.36 4.76 -20.19
CA GLU A 290 15.96 5.91 -20.86
C GLU A 290 14.87 6.88 -21.30
N LYS A 291 14.99 8.14 -20.88
CA LYS A 291 14.10 9.23 -21.26
C LYS A 291 14.76 10.60 -20.97
N ASN A 292 14.44 11.63 -21.75
CA ASN A 292 14.91 13.01 -21.55
C ASN A 292 16.44 13.10 -21.35
N ASN A 293 17.22 12.44 -22.18
CA ASN A 293 18.68 12.35 -22.10
C ASN A 293 19.19 11.79 -20.76
N THR A 294 18.34 11.15 -19.98
CA THR A 294 18.71 10.47 -18.73
C THR A 294 18.54 8.97 -18.92
N LYS A 295 19.60 8.24 -18.56
CA LYS A 295 19.64 6.79 -18.63
C LYS A 295 19.94 6.23 -17.26
N ILE A 296 19.08 5.33 -16.80
CA ILE A 296 19.25 4.64 -15.52
C ILE A 296 19.23 3.13 -15.69
N LYS A 297 19.92 2.46 -14.81
CA LYS A 297 19.99 1.00 -14.71
C LYS A 297 19.47 0.55 -13.37
N LEU A 298 18.60 -0.44 -13.38
CA LEU A 298 18.19 -1.15 -12.16
C LEU A 298 19.28 -2.18 -11.83
N ILE A 299 20.02 -1.93 -10.75
CA ILE A 299 21.19 -2.74 -10.38
C ILE A 299 20.93 -3.69 -9.21
N GLY A 300 19.82 -3.51 -8.48
CA GLY A 300 19.46 -4.37 -7.36
C GLY A 300 18.00 -4.27 -6.95
N MET A 301 17.51 -5.32 -6.32
CA MET A 301 16.15 -5.38 -5.76
C MET A 301 16.18 -6.09 -4.42
N TYR A 302 15.46 -5.54 -3.44
CA TYR A 302 15.16 -6.25 -2.19
C TYR A 302 13.64 -6.38 -2.04
N ILE A 303 13.15 -7.56 -2.32
CA ILE A 303 11.72 -7.87 -2.41
C ILE A 303 11.42 -9.04 -1.49
N ASP A 304 10.40 -8.90 -0.66
CA ASP A 304 9.87 -9.98 0.18
C ASP A 304 8.86 -10.83 -0.61
N LYS A 305 8.32 -11.88 0.03
CA LYS A 305 7.31 -12.75 -0.58
C LYS A 305 6.16 -11.93 -1.16
N PRO A 306 5.72 -12.23 -2.40
CA PRO A 306 4.63 -11.52 -3.04
C PRO A 306 3.36 -11.53 -2.19
N LYS A 307 2.65 -10.40 -2.21
CA LYS A 307 1.35 -10.24 -1.58
C LYS A 307 0.25 -10.50 -2.62
N VAL A 308 -0.64 -11.45 -2.33
CA VAL A 308 -1.80 -11.67 -3.19
C VAL A 308 -2.83 -10.59 -2.91
N ILE A 309 -3.16 -9.80 -3.93
CA ILE A 309 -4.22 -8.79 -3.89
C ILE A 309 -5.35 -9.25 -4.79
N SER A 310 -6.52 -9.39 -4.18
CA SER A 310 -7.76 -9.76 -4.85
C SER A 310 -8.93 -9.13 -4.10
N GLY A 311 -10.15 -9.41 -4.50
CA GLY A 311 -11.34 -8.95 -3.84
C GLY A 311 -12.59 -9.34 -4.61
N PHE A 312 -13.73 -8.87 -4.16
CA PHE A 312 -15.00 -9.07 -4.83
C PHE A 312 -15.52 -7.75 -5.38
N ASP A 313 -15.88 -7.73 -6.65
CA ASP A 313 -16.54 -6.60 -7.30
C ASP A 313 -18.04 -6.71 -7.06
N ILE A 314 -18.53 -5.96 -6.08
CA ILE A 314 -19.93 -5.98 -5.67
C ILE A 314 -20.84 -5.47 -6.81
N ALA A 315 -20.37 -4.46 -7.56
CA ALA A 315 -21.13 -3.87 -8.66
C ALA A 315 -21.36 -4.86 -9.81
N ASN A 316 -20.35 -5.65 -10.13
CA ASN A 316 -20.39 -6.64 -11.21
C ASN A 316 -20.66 -8.08 -10.70
N LYS A 317 -20.82 -8.26 -9.38
CA LYS A 317 -21.07 -9.56 -8.71
C LYS A 317 -20.05 -10.65 -9.10
N LYS A 318 -18.80 -10.27 -9.29
CA LYS A 318 -17.71 -11.19 -9.70
C LYS A 318 -16.45 -10.99 -8.88
N GLN A 319 -15.61 -11.99 -8.86
CA GLN A 319 -14.28 -11.88 -8.29
C GLN A 319 -13.43 -10.89 -9.09
N LYS A 320 -12.69 -10.02 -8.38
CA LYS A 320 -11.70 -9.13 -9.02
C LYS A 320 -10.51 -9.95 -9.53
N GLU A 321 -9.78 -9.38 -10.45
CA GLU A 321 -8.49 -9.89 -10.90
C GLU A 321 -7.55 -10.13 -9.70
N ILE A 322 -6.75 -11.19 -9.80
CA ILE A 322 -5.77 -11.56 -8.77
C ILE A 322 -4.41 -11.04 -9.19
N PHE A 323 -3.82 -10.19 -8.36
CA PHE A 323 -2.48 -9.67 -8.58
C PHE A 323 -1.49 -10.28 -7.60
N LYS A 324 -0.32 -10.66 -8.10
CA LYS A 324 0.87 -10.93 -7.28
C LYS A 324 1.64 -9.63 -7.11
N ALA A 325 1.29 -8.86 -6.09
CA ALA A 325 1.88 -7.57 -5.85
C ALA A 325 3.21 -7.68 -5.09
N VAL A 326 4.12 -6.79 -5.42
CA VAL A 326 5.35 -6.56 -4.65
C VAL A 326 4.97 -5.85 -3.35
N PRO A 327 5.37 -6.36 -2.17
CA PRO A 327 4.94 -5.79 -0.90
C PRO A 327 5.54 -4.42 -0.62
N GLU A 328 4.87 -3.69 0.26
CA GLU A 328 5.32 -2.40 0.78
C GLU A 328 6.70 -2.54 1.45
N GLY A 329 7.52 -1.51 1.33
CA GLY A 329 8.90 -1.48 1.85
C GLY A 329 9.94 -2.10 0.90
N SER A 330 9.52 -2.78 -0.16
CA SER A 330 10.45 -3.31 -1.16
C SER A 330 11.25 -2.20 -1.84
N ILE A 331 12.51 -2.48 -2.15
CA ILE A 331 13.50 -1.50 -2.59
C ILE A 331 14.02 -1.89 -3.98
N TYR A 332 14.10 -0.91 -4.85
CA TYR A 332 14.77 -0.98 -6.14
C TYR A 332 15.96 -0.04 -6.12
N VAL A 333 17.14 -0.54 -6.38
CA VAL A 333 18.39 0.23 -6.42
C VAL A 333 18.71 0.59 -7.86
N CYS A 334 18.79 1.87 -8.13
CA CYS A 334 19.01 2.41 -9.47
C CYS A 334 20.34 3.16 -9.54
N GLU A 335 21.08 2.97 -10.64
CA GLU A 335 22.28 3.71 -10.99
C GLU A 335 21.96 4.67 -12.14
N ILE A 336 22.35 5.94 -12.02
CA ILE A 336 22.30 6.92 -13.11
C ILE A 336 23.55 6.74 -13.96
N LEU A 337 23.36 6.25 -15.18
CA LEU A 337 24.44 6.05 -16.15
C LEU A 337 24.73 7.34 -16.93
N GLN A 338 23.71 8.16 -17.16
CA GLN A 338 23.77 9.41 -17.89
C GLN A 338 22.64 10.34 -17.46
N GLY A 339 22.89 11.66 -17.47
CA GLY A 339 21.89 12.68 -17.17
C GLY A 339 21.71 12.94 -15.67
N ASP A 340 20.53 13.43 -15.27
CA ASP A 340 20.20 13.83 -13.91
C ASP A 340 18.85 13.29 -13.48
N PHE A 341 18.72 12.96 -12.19
CA PHE A 341 17.47 12.44 -11.61
C PHE A 341 16.31 13.42 -11.79
N ASN A 342 16.54 14.73 -11.67
CA ASN A 342 15.49 15.74 -11.78
C ASN A 342 14.76 15.71 -13.12
N ASN A 343 15.42 15.28 -14.20
CA ASN A 343 14.82 15.16 -15.53
C ASN A 343 13.76 14.05 -15.62
N ILE A 344 13.80 13.10 -14.69
CA ILE A 344 12.95 11.91 -14.69
C ILE A 344 12.15 11.73 -13.39
N LYS A 345 12.31 12.63 -12.41
CA LYS A 345 11.62 12.57 -11.11
C LYS A 345 10.11 12.37 -11.27
N ASP A 346 9.47 13.14 -12.12
CA ASP A 346 8.02 13.13 -12.33
C ASP A 346 7.49 11.85 -13.02
N ASP A 347 8.38 11.03 -13.56
CA ASP A 347 8.01 9.73 -14.13
C ASP A 347 7.80 8.66 -13.04
N PHE A 348 8.42 8.85 -11.88
CA PHE A 348 8.38 7.89 -10.78
C PHE A 348 7.62 8.41 -9.56
N TYR A 349 7.85 9.67 -9.17
CA TYR A 349 7.33 10.23 -7.93
C TYR A 349 6.06 11.05 -8.17
N PRO A 350 5.06 10.97 -7.28
CA PRO A 350 4.99 10.12 -6.07
C PRO A 350 4.59 8.67 -6.36
N LYS A 351 4.34 8.30 -7.62
CA LYS A 351 3.76 7.02 -8.02
C LYS A 351 4.39 6.48 -9.29
N ILE A 352 4.82 5.23 -9.27
CA ILE A 352 5.25 4.51 -10.47
C ILE A 352 4.03 4.28 -11.38
N LYS A 353 4.09 4.82 -12.58
CA LYS A 353 3.02 4.75 -13.57
C LYS A 353 3.02 3.38 -14.26
N VAL A 354 1.83 2.80 -14.41
CA VAL A 354 1.57 1.56 -15.15
C VAL A 354 0.36 1.73 -16.06
N ASN A 355 0.32 0.96 -17.14
CA ASN A 355 -0.81 0.99 -18.07
C ASN A 355 -2.02 0.17 -17.54
N ASN A 356 -2.45 0.48 -16.32
CA ASN A 356 -3.66 -0.08 -15.71
C ASN A 356 -4.36 1.00 -14.91
N ASN A 357 -5.44 1.54 -15.48
CA ASN A 357 -6.16 2.67 -14.91
C ASN A 357 -6.72 2.36 -13.49
N LYS A 358 -7.17 1.14 -13.23
CA LYS A 358 -7.67 0.75 -11.89
C LYS A 358 -6.56 0.79 -10.86
N VAL A 359 -5.42 0.17 -11.16
CA VAL A 359 -4.24 0.17 -10.29
C VAL A 359 -3.81 1.60 -9.97
N MET A 360 -3.77 2.46 -10.99
CA MET A 360 -3.38 3.87 -10.82
C MET A 360 -4.37 4.63 -9.94
N LYS A 361 -5.66 4.49 -10.18
CA LYS A 361 -6.72 5.20 -9.44
C LYS A 361 -6.88 4.72 -8.01
N GLU A 362 -6.65 3.44 -7.74
CA GLU A 362 -6.79 2.85 -6.42
C GLU A 362 -5.61 3.19 -5.46
N GLY A 363 -4.53 3.84 -5.92
CA GLY A 363 -3.43 4.30 -5.07
C GLY A 363 -2.31 3.27 -4.87
N TYR A 364 -2.23 2.24 -5.70
CA TYR A 364 -1.08 1.33 -5.73
C TYR A 364 0.15 2.01 -6.36
N ASN A 365 1.33 1.42 -6.17
CA ASN A 365 2.61 1.87 -6.73
C ASN A 365 3.11 3.24 -6.20
N LEU A 366 2.57 3.73 -5.07
CA LEU A 366 3.15 4.91 -4.41
C LEU A 366 4.53 4.56 -3.85
N ILE A 367 5.45 5.54 -3.88
CA ILE A 367 6.85 5.32 -3.48
C ILE A 367 7.39 6.43 -2.59
N PHE A 368 8.46 6.08 -1.87
CA PHE A 368 9.45 6.99 -1.32
C PHE A 368 10.69 6.94 -2.20
N ILE A 369 11.46 8.01 -2.25
CA ILE A 369 12.73 8.04 -2.97
C ILE A 369 13.81 8.63 -2.08
N LYS A 370 14.99 8.02 -2.10
CA LYS A 370 16.19 8.59 -1.47
C LYS A 370 17.41 8.43 -2.36
N GLY A 371 18.34 9.37 -2.23
CA GLY A 371 19.69 9.21 -2.74
C GLY A 371 20.53 8.31 -1.83
N GLY A 372 21.55 7.70 -2.37
CA GLY A 372 22.46 6.86 -1.60
C GLY A 372 23.80 6.62 -2.30
N ASN A 373 24.72 6.07 -1.52
CA ASN A 373 26.01 5.59 -2.00
C ASN A 373 26.04 4.06 -1.85
N ILE A 374 26.73 3.39 -2.75
CA ILE A 374 26.99 1.95 -2.71
C ILE A 374 28.49 1.78 -2.42
N GLN A 375 28.81 0.95 -1.46
CA GLN A 375 30.18 0.60 -1.10
C GLN A 375 30.79 -0.42 -2.09
#